data_fbe4ef8385f2a5f4f44011ed8fd7e0f8
#
_entry.id   fbe4ef8385f2a5f4f44011ed8fd7e0f8
#
_cell.length_a   1.000
_cell.length_b   1.000
_cell.length_c   1.000
_cell.angle_alpha   90.00
_cell.angle_beta   90.00
_cell.angle_gamma   90.00
#
_symmetry.space_group_name_H-M   'P 1'
#
loop_
_entity.id
_entity.type
_entity.pdbx_description
1 polymer ?
#
loop_
_entity_poly.entity_id
_entity_poly.type
_entity_poly.pdbx_seq_one_letter_code
_entity_poly.pdbx_strand_id
1 'polypeptide(L)'
;MFDSPTIIDAWPILWLKRLFVAIIVALLAIGMVSAHRAYFQIRSLELNAPELLTEGSVVQTSVVSSGRTACDVDVELIQGAHSERLLKLHLTGNNFGFFDPRAQEDSSRVTLNREILSSFQPGTARLRAVATGRHQWFRLPPPTIRELEVVIVKPSGG
;
A
#
# COMPACT_ATOMS: atom_id res chain seq x y z
N MET A 1 -25.69 68.26 -4.47
CA MET A 1 -26.25 67.26 -5.39
C MET A 1 -25.27 66.09 -5.31
N PHE A 2 -25.58 65.11 -4.46
CA PHE A 2 -24.70 63.96 -4.25
C PHE A 2 -25.25 62.82 -5.10
N ASP A 3 -24.54 62.49 -6.17
CA ASP A 3 -24.85 61.29 -6.97
C ASP A 3 -24.59 60.07 -6.13
N SER A 4 -25.66 59.36 -5.74
CA SER A 4 -25.58 58.06 -5.10
C SER A 4 -25.06 57.06 -6.14
N PRO A 5 -23.99 56.32 -5.88
CA PRO A 5 -23.54 55.28 -6.80
C PRO A 5 -24.64 54.26 -6.97
N THR A 6 -25.04 54.06 -8.20
CA THR A 6 -26.09 53.11 -8.57
C THR A 6 -25.65 51.70 -8.22
N ILE A 7 -26.50 50.96 -7.48
CA ILE A 7 -26.29 49.56 -7.00
C ILE A 7 -25.95 48.59 -8.14
N ILE A 8 -26.18 48.98 -9.39
CA ILE A 8 -25.99 48.18 -10.60
C ILE A 8 -24.53 47.90 -10.89
N ASP A 9 -23.59 48.77 -10.49
CA ASP A 9 -22.15 48.64 -10.81
C ASP A 9 -21.41 47.69 -9.84
N ALA A 10 -22.01 47.34 -8.70
CA ALA A 10 -21.37 46.46 -7.72
C ALA A 10 -21.55 44.95 -8.03
N TRP A 11 -22.55 44.60 -8.82
CA TRP A 11 -22.92 43.20 -9.09
C TRP A 11 -21.84 42.39 -9.83
N PRO A 12 -21.21 42.88 -10.92
CA PRO A 12 -20.16 42.15 -11.61
C PRO A 12 -18.94 41.92 -10.73
N ILE A 13 -18.60 42.88 -9.85
CA ILE A 13 -17.44 42.78 -8.96
C ILE A 13 -17.69 41.71 -7.87
N LEU A 14 -18.90 41.61 -7.36
CA LEU A 14 -19.29 40.57 -6.38
C LEU A 14 -19.26 39.17 -7.01
N TRP A 15 -19.74 39.04 -8.22
CA TRP A 15 -19.70 37.77 -8.97
C TRP A 15 -18.26 37.34 -9.27
N LEU A 16 -17.40 38.26 -9.68
CA LEU A 16 -15.99 38.01 -9.96
C LEU A 16 -15.25 37.53 -8.70
N LYS A 17 -15.50 38.14 -7.55
CA LYS A 17 -14.95 37.72 -6.26
C LYS A 17 -15.41 36.31 -5.87
N ARG A 18 -16.69 35.97 -6.03
CA ARG A 18 -17.21 34.63 -5.74
C ARG A 18 -16.61 33.57 -6.66
N LEU A 19 -16.48 33.87 -7.96
CA LEU A 19 -15.84 32.99 -8.94
C LEU A 19 -14.38 32.75 -8.57
N PHE A 20 -13.64 33.80 -8.20
CA PHE A 20 -12.24 33.69 -7.80
C PHE A 20 -12.05 32.82 -6.57
N VAL A 21 -12.89 33.00 -5.53
CA VAL A 21 -12.87 32.17 -4.32
C VAL A 21 -13.21 30.71 -4.68
N ALA A 22 -14.20 30.46 -5.53
CA ALA A 22 -14.55 29.11 -5.94
C ALA A 22 -13.40 28.40 -6.68
N ILE A 23 -12.70 29.12 -7.56
CA ILE A 23 -11.53 28.59 -8.26
C ILE A 23 -10.40 28.25 -7.27
N ILE A 24 -10.09 29.13 -6.32
CA ILE A 24 -9.07 28.86 -5.30
C ILE A 24 -9.44 27.62 -4.48
N VAL A 25 -10.68 27.51 -4.02
CA VAL A 25 -11.16 26.34 -3.25
C VAL A 25 -11.04 25.06 -4.09
N ALA A 26 -11.41 25.10 -5.36
CA ALA A 26 -11.29 23.95 -6.26
C ALA A 26 -9.83 23.54 -6.46
N LEU A 27 -8.92 24.50 -6.68
CA LEU A 27 -7.48 24.23 -6.81
C LEU A 27 -6.87 23.65 -5.54
N LEU A 28 -7.27 24.16 -4.37
CA LEU A 28 -6.83 23.62 -3.08
C LEU A 28 -7.35 22.19 -2.87
N ALA A 29 -8.60 21.91 -3.21
CA ALA A 29 -9.18 20.58 -3.13
C ALA A 29 -8.46 19.57 -4.05
N ILE A 30 -8.18 19.98 -5.31
CA ILE A 30 -7.42 19.17 -6.26
C ILE A 30 -5.99 18.94 -5.75
N GLY A 31 -5.36 19.99 -5.23
CA GLY A 31 -4.02 19.89 -4.63
C GLY A 31 -3.99 18.93 -3.44
N MET A 32 -4.96 19.00 -2.55
CA MET A 32 -5.09 18.08 -1.41
C MET A 32 -5.29 16.63 -1.85
N VAL A 33 -6.17 16.37 -2.82
CA VAL A 33 -6.43 15.02 -3.33
C VAL A 33 -5.18 14.46 -4.03
N SER A 34 -4.47 15.29 -4.81
CA SER A 34 -3.23 14.88 -5.48
C SER A 34 -2.11 14.59 -4.50
N ALA A 35 -1.92 15.45 -3.50
CA ALA A 35 -0.96 15.24 -2.42
C ALA A 35 -1.31 13.98 -1.62
N HIS A 36 -2.60 13.78 -1.30
CA HIS A 36 -3.08 12.59 -0.60
C HIS A 36 -2.75 11.31 -1.36
N ARG A 37 -3.01 11.25 -2.67
CA ARG A 37 -2.65 10.10 -3.52
C ARG A 37 -1.15 9.83 -3.55
N ALA A 38 -0.33 10.87 -3.60
CA ALA A 38 1.13 10.73 -3.59
C ALA A 38 1.67 10.22 -2.25
N TYR A 39 1.01 10.54 -1.13
CA TYR A 39 1.46 10.16 0.21
C TYR A 39 1.03 8.75 0.64
N PHE A 40 0.03 8.14 0.00
CA PHE A 40 -0.61 6.90 0.44
C PHE A 40 -0.51 5.75 -0.57
N GLN A 41 0.57 5.68 -1.34
CA GLN A 41 0.78 4.60 -2.29
C GLN A 41 1.87 3.64 -1.82
N ILE A 42 1.57 2.35 -1.88
CA ILE A 42 2.57 1.30 -1.89
C ILE A 42 3.22 1.35 -3.28
N ARG A 43 4.50 1.73 -3.34
CA ARG A 43 5.24 1.91 -4.60
C ARG A 43 5.66 0.59 -5.20
N SER A 44 6.17 -0.33 -4.36
CA SER A 44 6.51 -1.67 -4.79
C SER A 44 6.31 -2.67 -3.66
N LEU A 45 5.99 -3.88 -4.06
CA LEU A 45 5.95 -5.07 -3.25
C LEU A 45 6.75 -6.12 -3.98
N GLU A 46 7.84 -6.58 -3.38
CA GLU A 46 8.68 -7.63 -3.92
C GLU A 46 8.58 -8.86 -3.04
N LEU A 47 8.51 -10.02 -3.68
CA LEU A 47 8.47 -11.32 -3.04
C LEU A 47 9.55 -12.17 -3.69
N ASN A 48 10.52 -12.59 -2.89
CA ASN A 48 11.63 -13.42 -3.31
C ASN A 48 11.66 -14.72 -2.52
N ALA A 49 11.71 -15.82 -3.22
CA ALA A 49 11.86 -17.15 -2.65
C ALA A 49 12.60 -18.05 -3.64
N PRO A 50 13.25 -19.13 -3.19
CA PRO A 50 13.78 -20.14 -4.11
C PRO A 50 12.60 -20.85 -4.81
N GLU A 51 12.81 -21.28 -6.05
CA GLU A 51 11.82 -22.07 -6.81
C GLU A 51 11.43 -23.38 -6.10
N LEU A 52 12.40 -23.97 -5.42
CA LEU A 52 12.22 -25.20 -4.64
C LEU A 52 12.19 -24.86 -3.16
N LEU A 53 11.04 -25.07 -2.52
CA LEU A 53 10.86 -24.87 -1.09
C LEU A 53 11.18 -26.14 -0.33
N THR A 54 12.19 -26.06 0.52
CA THR A 54 12.62 -27.11 1.45
C THR A 54 12.67 -26.53 2.86
N GLU A 55 12.88 -27.39 3.84
CA GLU A 55 13.18 -26.98 5.20
C GLU A 55 14.46 -26.09 5.21
N GLY A 56 14.37 -24.94 5.86
CA GLY A 56 15.43 -23.93 5.85
C GLY A 56 15.36 -22.92 4.72
N SER A 57 14.49 -23.10 3.70
CA SER A 57 14.27 -22.10 2.67
C SER A 57 13.81 -20.77 3.25
N VAL A 58 14.36 -19.67 2.73
CA VAL A 58 14.05 -18.32 3.19
C VAL A 58 13.14 -17.64 2.17
N VAL A 59 11.99 -17.19 2.64
CA VAL A 59 11.09 -16.30 1.89
C VAL A 59 11.34 -14.88 2.35
N GLN A 60 11.66 -13.99 1.42
CA GLN A 60 11.92 -12.58 1.69
C GLN A 60 10.86 -11.73 1.04
N THR A 61 10.36 -10.75 1.79
CA THR A 61 9.40 -9.75 1.29
C THR A 61 9.97 -8.38 1.53
N SER A 62 9.94 -7.53 0.51
CA SER A 62 10.32 -6.12 0.59
C SER A 62 9.15 -5.26 0.13
N VAL A 63 8.88 -4.21 0.89
CA VAL A 63 7.81 -3.24 0.61
C VAL A 63 8.40 -1.85 0.59
N VAL A 64 8.18 -1.14 -0.50
CA VAL A 64 8.48 0.28 -0.59
C VAL A 64 7.17 1.05 -0.50
N SER A 65 7.00 1.77 0.59
CA SER A 65 5.85 2.66 0.81
C SER A 65 6.27 4.12 0.74
N SER A 66 5.37 4.98 0.29
CA SER A 66 5.60 6.43 0.31
C SER A 66 4.87 7.05 1.49
N GLY A 67 5.61 7.81 2.32
CA GLY A 67 5.04 8.71 3.32
C GLY A 67 4.54 8.05 4.59
N ARG A 68 3.44 8.57 5.12
CA ARG A 68 2.89 8.26 6.46
C ARG A 68 1.98 7.04 6.52
N THR A 69 1.94 6.24 5.48
CA THR A 69 0.99 5.13 5.41
C THR A 69 1.44 3.98 6.30
N ALA A 70 0.62 3.63 7.27
CA ALA A 70 0.72 2.32 7.88
C ALA A 70 0.26 1.28 6.85
N CYS A 71 0.99 0.19 6.74
CA CYS A 71 0.74 -0.88 5.79
C CYS A 71 0.77 -2.23 6.52
N ASP A 72 -0.19 -3.08 6.22
CA ASP A 72 -0.15 -4.47 6.61
C ASP A 72 0.30 -5.31 5.42
N VAL A 73 1.27 -6.19 5.65
CA VAL A 73 1.73 -7.14 4.65
C VAL A 73 1.50 -8.54 5.18
N ASP A 74 0.67 -9.28 4.49
CA ASP A 74 0.42 -10.70 4.76
C ASP A 74 1.11 -11.53 3.66
N VAL A 75 1.89 -12.54 4.07
CA VAL A 75 2.51 -13.50 3.17
C VAL A 75 1.94 -14.87 3.47
N GLU A 76 1.40 -15.51 2.45
CA GLU A 76 0.70 -16.80 2.54
C GLU A 76 1.31 -17.80 1.56
N LEU A 77 1.41 -19.06 1.98
CA LEU A 77 1.68 -20.20 1.12
C LEU A 77 0.35 -20.90 0.84
N ILE A 78 0.04 -21.12 -0.43
CA ILE A 78 -1.26 -21.62 -0.89
C ILE A 78 -1.04 -22.84 -1.77
N GLN A 79 -1.72 -23.93 -1.47
CA GLN A 79 -1.74 -25.15 -2.29
C GLN A 79 -3.18 -25.68 -2.40
N GLY A 80 -3.79 -25.52 -3.55
CA GLY A 80 -5.20 -25.88 -3.74
C GLY A 80 -6.13 -25.06 -2.84
N ALA A 81 -6.87 -25.72 -1.96
CA ALA A 81 -7.75 -25.07 -0.98
C ALA A 81 -7.07 -24.79 0.37
N HIS A 82 -5.83 -25.28 0.56
CA HIS A 82 -5.08 -25.07 1.78
C HIS A 82 -4.23 -23.83 1.69
N SER A 83 -4.30 -22.99 2.72
CA SER A 83 -3.45 -21.80 2.84
C SER A 83 -2.93 -21.64 4.26
N GLU A 84 -1.69 -21.27 4.38
CA GLU A 84 -1.04 -20.99 5.66
C GLU A 84 -0.33 -19.65 5.60
N ARG A 85 -0.55 -18.83 6.62
CA ARG A 85 0.08 -17.53 6.73
C ARG A 85 1.49 -17.71 7.28
N LEU A 86 2.48 -17.35 6.46
CA LEU A 86 3.89 -17.43 6.82
C LEU A 86 4.35 -16.22 7.64
N LEU A 87 3.83 -15.04 7.28
CA LEU A 87 4.30 -13.78 7.84
C LEU A 87 3.16 -12.76 7.87
N LYS A 88 3.06 -12.03 8.97
CA LYS A 88 2.26 -10.82 9.07
C LYS A 88 3.13 -9.69 9.58
N LEU A 89 3.33 -8.68 8.74
CA LEU A 89 4.06 -7.48 9.07
C LEU A 89 3.11 -6.32 9.24
N HIS A 90 3.35 -5.56 10.28
CA HIS A 90 2.68 -4.28 10.50
C HIS A 90 3.73 -3.18 10.38
N LEU A 91 3.69 -2.46 9.27
CA LEU A 91 4.60 -1.36 8.99
C LEU A 91 3.93 -0.07 9.44
N THR A 92 4.53 0.60 10.40
CA THR A 92 4.09 1.93 10.83
C THR A 92 4.70 2.98 9.92
N GLY A 93 3.85 3.79 9.29
CA GLY A 93 4.32 4.91 8.48
C GLY A 93 5.19 5.87 9.30
N ASN A 94 6.26 6.38 8.70
CA ASN A 94 7.15 7.34 9.34
C ASN A 94 6.46 8.68 9.52
N ASN A 95 6.56 9.24 10.73
CA ASN A 95 6.08 10.57 11.09
C ASN A 95 6.99 11.72 10.58
N PHE A 96 7.69 11.53 9.47
CA PHE A 96 8.43 12.62 8.83
C PHE A 96 7.45 13.69 8.35
N GLY A 97 7.87 14.96 8.47
CA GLY A 97 7.03 16.12 8.28
C GLY A 97 6.15 16.09 7.03
N PHE A 98 5.13 16.91 7.02
CA PHE A 98 4.04 16.96 6.02
C PHE A 98 4.52 17.05 4.56
N PHE A 99 5.79 17.41 4.34
CA PHE A 99 6.39 17.67 3.03
C PHE A 99 7.54 16.72 2.64
N ASP A 100 7.80 15.66 3.40
CA ASP A 100 8.88 14.72 3.06
C ASP A 100 8.31 13.42 2.46
N PRO A 101 8.30 13.26 1.12
CA PRO A 101 7.79 12.08 0.44
C PRO A 101 8.83 10.94 0.38
N ARG A 102 9.77 10.85 1.34
CA ARG A 102 10.76 9.78 1.30
C ARG A 102 10.08 8.43 1.28
N ALA A 103 10.50 7.60 0.35
CA ALA A 103 10.11 6.22 0.31
C ALA A 103 10.80 5.49 1.47
N GLN A 104 10.02 4.72 2.22
CA GLN A 104 10.54 3.80 3.23
C GLN A 104 10.55 2.41 2.62
N GLU A 105 11.69 1.76 2.71
CA GLU A 105 11.84 0.36 2.36
C GLU A 105 11.92 -0.46 3.63
N ASP A 106 10.99 -1.39 3.77
CA ASP A 106 10.97 -2.36 4.85
C ASP A 106 11.08 -3.77 4.26
N SER A 107 11.97 -4.57 4.79
CA SER A 107 12.15 -5.95 4.36
C SER A 107 12.01 -6.90 5.54
N SER A 108 11.41 -8.04 5.28
CA SER A 108 11.31 -9.11 6.26
C SER A 108 11.61 -10.46 5.63
N ARG A 109 12.06 -11.36 6.49
CA ARG A 109 12.42 -12.72 6.09
C ARG A 109 11.75 -13.71 7.01
N VAL A 110 11.26 -14.79 6.42
CA VAL A 110 10.75 -15.95 7.16
C VAL A 110 11.48 -17.19 6.68
N THR A 111 11.97 -18.00 7.62
CA THR A 111 12.57 -19.29 7.32
C THR A 111 11.51 -20.36 7.46
N LEU A 112 11.32 -21.15 6.42
CA LEU A 112 10.37 -22.25 6.44
C LEU A 112 10.89 -23.37 7.33
N ASN A 113 10.12 -23.71 8.33
CA ASN A 113 10.42 -24.83 9.23
C ASN A 113 9.66 -26.09 8.79
N ARG A 114 10.01 -27.20 9.39
CA ARG A 114 9.38 -28.50 9.12
C ARG A 114 7.89 -28.50 9.45
N GLU A 115 7.46 -27.78 10.46
CA GLU A 115 6.08 -27.70 10.90
C GLU A 115 5.20 -27.08 9.82
N ILE A 116 5.60 -25.92 9.28
CA ILE A 116 4.91 -25.25 8.17
C ILE A 116 4.82 -26.18 6.94
N LEU A 117 5.93 -26.77 6.54
CA LEU A 117 5.98 -27.63 5.36
C LEU A 117 5.24 -28.97 5.55
N SER A 118 5.03 -29.42 6.78
CA SER A 118 4.33 -30.67 7.05
C SER A 118 2.85 -30.59 6.68
N SER A 119 2.25 -29.40 6.74
CA SER A 119 0.84 -29.17 6.40
C SER A 119 0.56 -29.22 4.89
N PHE A 120 1.60 -29.13 4.06
CA PHE A 120 1.50 -29.15 2.60
C PHE A 120 1.93 -30.50 2.00
N GLN A 121 1.48 -30.77 0.78
CA GLN A 121 1.95 -31.93 0.01
C GLN A 121 3.12 -31.54 -0.90
N PRO A 122 4.01 -32.48 -1.28
CA PRO A 122 4.99 -32.23 -2.33
C PRO A 122 4.30 -31.84 -3.64
N GLY A 123 4.84 -30.84 -4.35
CA GLY A 123 4.28 -30.37 -5.61
C GLY A 123 4.16 -28.87 -5.70
N THR A 124 3.49 -28.40 -6.72
CA THR A 124 3.31 -26.98 -6.99
C THR A 124 2.46 -26.29 -5.94
N ALA A 125 2.93 -25.16 -5.48
CA ALA A 125 2.25 -24.26 -4.56
C ALA A 125 2.45 -22.82 -5.02
N ARG A 126 1.78 -21.87 -4.37
CA ARG A 126 1.86 -20.46 -4.68
C ARG A 126 2.16 -19.67 -3.41
N LEU A 127 3.20 -18.86 -3.46
CA LEU A 127 3.45 -17.82 -2.47
C LEU A 127 2.71 -16.56 -2.89
N ARG A 128 1.95 -15.99 -1.98
CA ARG A 128 1.18 -14.76 -2.20
C ARG A 128 1.51 -13.75 -1.13
N ALA A 129 1.95 -12.58 -1.55
CA ALA A 129 2.13 -11.42 -0.69
C ALA A 129 1.06 -10.39 -1.00
N VAL A 130 0.38 -9.90 0.04
CA VAL A 130 -0.67 -8.89 -0.06
C VAL A 130 -0.30 -7.73 0.83
N ALA A 131 -0.05 -6.57 0.23
CA ALA A 131 0.20 -5.34 0.95
C ALA A 131 -1.05 -4.44 0.91
N THR A 132 -1.57 -4.12 2.09
CA THR A 132 -2.78 -3.30 2.26
C THR A 132 -2.44 -2.08 3.09
N GLY A 133 -2.63 -0.89 2.51
CA GLY A 133 -2.47 0.38 3.23
C GLY A 133 -3.56 0.54 4.29
N ARG A 134 -3.20 0.95 5.51
CA ARG A 134 -4.17 1.32 6.54
C ARG A 134 -4.39 2.83 6.52
N HIS A 135 -5.64 3.26 6.31
CA HIS A 135 -6.05 4.63 6.54
C HIS A 135 -7.39 4.69 7.23
N GLN A 136 -7.51 5.51 8.26
CA GLN A 136 -8.73 5.57 9.09
C GLN A 136 -9.86 6.41 8.47
N TRP A 137 -9.57 7.27 7.49
CA TRP A 137 -10.50 8.34 7.09
C TRP A 137 -10.90 8.34 5.60
N PHE A 138 -10.25 7.56 4.74
CA PHE A 138 -10.52 7.57 3.29
C PHE A 138 -10.52 6.16 2.71
N ARG A 139 -11.15 6.02 1.54
CA ARG A 139 -11.19 4.77 0.78
C ARG A 139 -9.76 4.33 0.44
N LEU A 140 -9.38 3.17 0.92
CA LEU A 140 -8.05 2.60 0.70
C LEU A 140 -7.80 2.36 -0.80
N PRO A 141 -6.57 2.58 -1.28
CA PRO A 141 -6.20 2.08 -2.59
C PRO A 141 -6.35 0.54 -2.61
N PRO A 142 -6.57 -0.05 -3.76
CA PRO A 142 -6.65 -1.50 -3.88
C PRO A 142 -5.37 -2.13 -3.34
N PRO A 143 -5.44 -3.32 -2.73
CA PRO A 143 -4.26 -4.01 -2.22
C PRO A 143 -3.28 -4.30 -3.36
N THR A 144 -2.00 -4.16 -3.07
CA THR A 144 -0.94 -4.60 -3.99
C THR A 144 -0.67 -6.07 -3.73
N ILE A 145 -0.80 -6.88 -4.78
CA ILE A 145 -0.64 -8.34 -4.69
C ILE A 145 0.55 -8.76 -5.54
N ARG A 146 1.38 -9.65 -4.98
CA ARG A 146 2.42 -10.38 -5.70
C ARG A 146 2.26 -11.87 -5.46
N GLU A 147 2.41 -12.63 -6.52
CA GLU A 147 2.35 -14.09 -6.48
C GLU A 147 3.59 -14.66 -7.14
N LEU A 148 4.09 -15.75 -6.57
CA LEU A 148 5.24 -16.51 -7.06
C LEU A 148 4.87 -18.00 -7.01
N GLU A 149 5.05 -18.68 -8.12
CA GLU A 149 4.87 -20.12 -8.19
C GLU A 149 6.12 -20.81 -7.68
N VAL A 150 5.95 -21.81 -6.82
CA VAL A 150 7.04 -22.53 -6.14
C VAL A 150 6.71 -24.01 -6.07
N VAL A 151 7.71 -24.83 -5.87
CA VAL A 151 7.54 -26.28 -5.72
C VAL A 151 8.00 -26.71 -4.33
N ILE A 152 7.09 -27.34 -3.59
CA ILE A 152 7.40 -27.88 -2.27
C ILE A 152 8.07 -29.25 -2.45
N VAL A 153 9.26 -29.39 -1.90
CA VAL A 153 10.02 -30.63 -1.89
C VAL A 153 10.14 -31.09 -0.45
N LYS A 154 9.56 -32.24 -0.14
CA LYS A 154 9.82 -32.90 1.14
C LYS A 154 11.11 -33.71 1.05
N PRO A 155 11.96 -33.67 2.09
CA PRO A 155 13.06 -34.60 2.14
C PRO A 155 12.49 -36.01 2.05
N SER A 156 12.95 -36.81 1.09
CA SER A 156 12.63 -38.24 1.05
C SER A 156 13.08 -38.83 2.38
N GLY A 157 12.10 -39.25 3.19
CA GLY A 157 12.37 -39.79 4.51
C GLY A 157 13.36 -40.92 4.40
N GLY A 158 14.50 -40.78 5.07
CA GLY A 158 15.39 -41.88 5.40
C GLY A 158 14.85 -42.64 6.60
#